data_203d432552b5c179fa74151aae249b95
#
_entry.id   203d432552b5c179fa74151aae249b95
#
_cell.length_a   1.000
_cell.length_b   1.000
_cell.length_c   1.000
_cell.angle_alpha   90.00
_cell.angle_beta   90.00
_cell.angle_gamma   90.00
#
_symmetry.space_group_name_H-M   'P 1'
#
loop_
_entity.id
_entity.type
_entity.pdbx_description
1 polymer ?
#
loop_
_entity_poly.entity_id
_entity_poly.type
_entity_poly.pdbx_seq_one_letter_code
_entity_poly.pdbx_strand_id
1 'polypeptide(L)'
;MKRVLVLGGQGMLGHIVVRTLSSFQEIKIKYTLSGDKDNPFYFNVENGINQLHEIIKNHRNFDYFINCIGILSNNIEKSNSDSVRTATFVNGMFPHDLIKLGSELGIRIIHISTDGVFSKSAGLCFEDSLQFGDDVYGKTKSIGEGFAPELLNIRCSIIGPSPFKRNGLIEWFLKQPRGAEINGYTDQIWNGATTLQVANLCYLIIVKDYFNLIRNEAPVHHFCPNYQISKFE
;
A
#
# COMPACT_ATOMS: atom_id res chain seq x y z
N MET A 1 13.16 -14.43 14.83
CA MET A 1 13.43 -13.54 13.66
C MET A 1 12.28 -13.73 12.69
N LYS A 2 11.55 -12.66 12.37
CA LYS A 2 10.39 -12.70 11.45
C LYS A 2 10.87 -12.56 10.00
N ARG A 3 10.29 -13.33 9.08
CA ARG A 3 10.60 -13.30 7.65
C ARG A 3 9.49 -12.58 6.91
N VAL A 4 9.83 -11.51 6.22
CA VAL A 4 8.87 -10.59 5.59
C VAL A 4 9.14 -10.50 4.09
N LEU A 5 8.08 -10.63 3.29
CA LEU A 5 8.10 -10.32 1.87
C LEU A 5 7.31 -9.04 1.61
N VAL A 6 7.99 -7.99 1.13
CA VAL A 6 7.35 -6.75 0.70
C VAL A 6 7.04 -6.85 -0.79
N LEU A 7 5.76 -6.81 -1.13
CA LEU A 7 5.30 -6.76 -2.51
C LEU A 7 5.34 -5.32 -3.01
N GLY A 8 6.04 -5.09 -4.13
CA GLY A 8 6.21 -3.74 -4.68
C GLY A 8 7.31 -2.92 -4.00
N GLY A 9 8.44 -3.55 -3.67
CA GLY A 9 9.57 -2.92 -2.93
C GLY A 9 10.24 -1.72 -3.62
N GLN A 10 9.95 -1.42 -4.88
CA GLN A 10 10.42 -0.22 -5.61
C GLN A 10 9.36 0.90 -5.68
N GLY A 11 8.16 0.69 -5.12
CA GLY A 11 7.14 1.73 -5.00
C GLY A 11 7.49 2.81 -3.97
N MET A 12 6.72 3.91 -3.97
CA MET A 12 6.88 5.03 -3.03
C MET A 12 6.86 4.58 -1.56
N LEU A 13 5.95 3.69 -1.19
CA LEU A 13 5.91 3.13 0.17
C LEU A 13 6.88 1.96 0.31
N GLY A 14 6.87 1.01 -0.64
CA GLY A 14 7.60 -0.25 -0.52
C GLY A 14 9.10 -0.07 -0.27
N HIS A 15 9.76 0.89 -0.94
CA HIS A 15 11.19 1.10 -0.74
C HIS A 15 11.53 1.63 0.66
N ILE A 16 10.67 2.46 1.27
CA ILE A 16 10.86 2.91 2.66
C ILE A 16 10.59 1.77 3.64
N VAL A 17 9.55 0.96 3.40
CA VAL A 17 9.28 -0.24 4.20
C VAL A 17 10.49 -1.19 4.17
N VAL A 18 11.03 -1.49 2.97
CA VAL A 18 12.22 -2.33 2.83
C VAL A 18 13.41 -1.73 3.58
N ARG A 19 13.71 -0.45 3.36
CA ARG A 19 14.84 0.24 4.00
C ARG A 19 14.71 0.25 5.52
N THR A 20 13.54 0.62 6.03
CA THR A 20 13.29 0.73 7.48
C THR A 20 13.36 -0.65 8.13
N LEU A 21 12.65 -1.65 7.60
CA LEU A 21 12.63 -2.98 8.21
C LEU A 21 13.98 -3.70 8.10
N SER A 22 14.79 -3.41 7.08
CA SER A 22 16.15 -3.98 6.94
C SER A 22 17.12 -3.52 8.03
N SER A 23 16.83 -2.43 8.75
CA SER A 23 17.69 -1.94 9.83
C SER A 23 17.51 -2.70 11.15
N PHE A 24 16.50 -3.57 11.25
CA PHE A 24 16.20 -4.31 12.47
C PHE A 24 16.67 -5.77 12.37
N GLN A 25 17.46 -6.22 13.36
CA GLN A 25 18.00 -7.59 13.39
C GLN A 25 16.94 -8.67 13.55
N GLU A 26 15.76 -8.34 14.09
CA GLU A 26 14.64 -9.24 14.28
C GLU A 26 13.90 -9.58 12.99
N ILE A 27 14.19 -8.86 11.89
CA ILE A 27 13.49 -9.03 10.61
C ILE A 27 14.46 -9.49 9.52
N LYS A 28 14.09 -10.54 8.81
CA LYS A 28 14.70 -10.93 7.53
C LYS A 28 13.77 -10.54 6.40
N ILE A 29 14.16 -9.53 5.63
CA ILE A 29 13.32 -8.98 4.58
C ILE A 29 13.74 -9.44 3.19
N LYS A 30 12.75 -9.69 2.34
CA LYS A 30 12.85 -9.80 0.88
C LYS A 30 11.78 -8.91 0.26
N TYR A 31 11.94 -8.56 -1.01
CA TYR A 31 10.95 -7.73 -1.70
C TYR A 31 10.85 -8.08 -3.18
N THR A 32 9.66 -7.93 -3.73
CA THR A 32 9.43 -8.09 -5.16
C THR A 32 9.67 -6.78 -5.90
N LEU A 33 10.06 -6.91 -7.14
CA LEU A 33 10.31 -5.80 -8.06
C LEU A 33 9.83 -6.17 -9.48
N SER A 34 9.51 -5.16 -10.30
CA SER A 34 9.01 -5.36 -11.68
C SER A 34 9.96 -4.86 -12.78
N GLY A 35 11.08 -4.25 -12.40
CA GLY A 35 12.00 -3.61 -13.34
C GLY A 35 13.14 -4.50 -13.86
N ASP A 36 13.37 -5.67 -13.24
CA ASP A 36 14.49 -6.56 -13.56
C ASP A 36 13.99 -8.00 -13.62
N LYS A 37 13.85 -8.54 -14.84
CA LYS A 37 13.29 -9.88 -15.08
C LYS A 37 14.23 -11.02 -14.67
N ASP A 38 15.52 -10.76 -14.56
CA ASP A 38 16.54 -11.76 -14.18
C ASP A 38 16.64 -11.89 -12.64
N ASN A 39 16.01 -10.98 -11.91
CA ASN A 39 15.99 -11.03 -10.45
C ASN A 39 15.09 -12.17 -9.95
N PRO A 40 15.55 -13.01 -9.00
CA PRO A 40 14.74 -14.10 -8.45
C PRO A 40 13.45 -13.66 -7.73
N PHE A 41 13.32 -12.37 -7.41
CA PHE A 41 12.12 -11.75 -6.84
C PHE A 41 11.38 -10.88 -7.86
N TYR A 42 11.66 -11.05 -9.17
CA TYR A 42 10.86 -10.40 -10.21
C TYR A 42 9.41 -10.85 -10.13
N PHE A 43 8.52 -9.88 -10.01
CA PHE A 43 7.09 -10.12 -9.96
C PHE A 43 6.32 -9.03 -10.69
N ASN A 44 5.55 -9.43 -11.70
CA ASN A 44 4.53 -8.59 -12.32
C ASN A 44 3.15 -9.15 -11.98
N VAL A 45 2.32 -8.35 -11.33
CA VAL A 45 0.96 -8.75 -10.90
C VAL A 45 0.12 -9.26 -12.08
N GLU A 46 0.29 -8.70 -13.26
CA GLU A 46 -0.45 -9.10 -14.47
C GLU A 46 -0.15 -10.55 -14.92
N ASN A 47 0.98 -11.12 -14.49
CA ASN A 47 1.30 -12.54 -14.71
C ASN A 47 0.54 -13.49 -13.75
N GLY A 48 -0.23 -12.91 -12.82
CA GLY A 48 -1.05 -13.64 -11.87
C GLY A 48 -0.29 -14.17 -10.65
N ILE A 49 -1.06 -14.72 -9.72
CA ILE A 49 -0.58 -15.17 -8.40
C ILE A 49 0.38 -16.36 -8.49
N ASN A 50 0.32 -17.17 -9.56
CA ASN A 50 1.19 -18.34 -9.73
C ASN A 50 2.67 -17.97 -9.78
N GLN A 51 3.02 -16.82 -10.36
CA GLN A 51 4.40 -16.33 -10.35
C GLN A 51 4.87 -16.06 -8.91
N LEU A 52 4.03 -15.47 -8.08
CA LEU A 52 4.34 -15.23 -6.67
C LEU A 52 4.47 -16.55 -5.90
N HIS A 53 3.61 -17.52 -6.18
CA HIS A 53 3.68 -18.85 -5.59
C HIS A 53 5.02 -19.55 -5.86
N GLU A 54 5.55 -19.48 -7.08
CA GLU A 54 6.87 -20.04 -7.41
C GLU A 54 8.01 -19.31 -6.67
N ILE A 55 7.95 -17.97 -6.54
CA ILE A 55 8.91 -17.21 -5.74
C ILE A 55 8.91 -17.71 -4.30
N ILE A 56 7.73 -17.88 -3.69
CA ILE A 56 7.59 -18.33 -2.31
C ILE A 56 8.10 -19.77 -2.15
N LYS A 57 7.78 -20.66 -3.08
CA LYS A 57 8.23 -22.05 -3.08
C LYS A 57 9.76 -22.18 -3.06
N ASN A 58 10.45 -21.32 -3.83
CA ASN A 58 11.91 -21.30 -3.92
C ASN A 58 12.58 -20.62 -2.72
N HIS A 59 11.87 -19.74 -2.01
CA HIS A 59 12.42 -18.94 -0.90
C HIS A 59 11.68 -19.15 0.43
N ARG A 60 11.19 -20.33 0.67
CA ARG A 60 10.29 -20.80 1.77
C ARG A 60 10.38 -20.03 3.09
N ASN A 61 9.23 -20.06 3.83
CA ASN A 61 9.05 -19.61 5.21
C ASN A 61 8.97 -18.10 5.41
N PHE A 62 8.04 -17.42 4.74
CA PHE A 62 7.62 -16.08 5.13
C PHE A 62 6.57 -16.15 6.24
N ASP A 63 6.67 -15.25 7.22
CA ASP A 63 5.68 -15.05 8.28
C ASP A 63 4.67 -13.97 7.88
N TYR A 64 5.13 -12.99 7.08
CA TYR A 64 4.33 -11.83 6.68
C TYR A 64 4.52 -11.46 5.21
N PHE A 65 3.41 -11.05 4.59
CA PHE A 65 3.41 -10.24 3.38
C PHE A 65 3.04 -8.81 3.72
N ILE A 66 3.73 -7.83 3.15
CA ILE A 66 3.30 -6.42 3.16
C ILE A 66 2.97 -6.04 1.72
N ASN A 67 1.67 -5.86 1.43
CA ASN A 67 1.24 -5.50 0.09
C ASN A 67 1.25 -3.99 -0.11
N CYS A 68 2.32 -3.49 -0.74
CA CYS A 68 2.50 -2.10 -1.17
C CYS A 68 2.21 -1.90 -2.66
N ILE A 69 1.70 -2.92 -3.36
CA ILE A 69 1.37 -2.82 -4.78
C ILE A 69 0.03 -2.09 -4.94
N GLY A 70 -0.01 -1.18 -5.89
CA GLY A 70 -1.22 -0.48 -6.30
C GLY A 70 -0.97 0.45 -7.48
N ILE A 71 -2.01 0.66 -8.27
CA ILE A 71 -2.03 1.65 -9.35
C ILE A 71 -2.76 2.88 -8.82
N LEU A 72 -2.05 4.01 -8.77
CA LEU A 72 -2.57 5.28 -8.26
C LEU A 72 -3.52 5.96 -9.26
N SER A 73 -4.38 6.84 -8.78
CA SER A 73 -5.40 7.56 -9.58
C SER A 73 -4.82 8.27 -10.81
N ASN A 74 -3.64 8.91 -10.66
CA ASN A 74 -2.96 9.61 -11.75
C ASN A 74 -2.38 8.69 -12.84
N ASN A 75 -2.30 7.38 -12.59
CA ASN A 75 -1.85 6.37 -13.54
C ASN A 75 -3.02 5.58 -14.16
N ILE A 76 -4.27 5.98 -13.89
CA ILE A 76 -5.47 5.33 -14.43
C ILE A 76 -6.12 6.27 -15.45
N GLU A 77 -6.08 5.89 -16.71
CA GLU A 77 -6.78 6.58 -17.77
C GLU A 77 -8.23 6.12 -17.83
N LYS A 78 -9.16 6.94 -17.32
CA LYS A 78 -10.58 6.59 -17.13
C LYS A 78 -11.31 6.28 -18.43
N SER A 79 -10.89 6.86 -19.55
CA SER A 79 -11.45 6.64 -20.90
C SER A 79 -10.89 5.39 -21.59
N ASN A 80 -9.85 4.76 -21.02
CA ASN A 80 -9.21 3.59 -21.57
C ASN A 80 -9.62 2.34 -20.77
N SER A 81 -10.38 1.46 -21.41
CA SER A 81 -10.91 0.24 -20.79
C SER A 81 -9.81 -0.71 -20.28
N ASP A 82 -8.68 -0.80 -20.98
CA ASP A 82 -7.56 -1.65 -20.55
C ASP A 82 -6.88 -1.07 -19.30
N SER A 83 -6.74 0.26 -19.22
CA SER A 83 -6.23 0.93 -18.01
C SER A 83 -7.14 0.70 -16.81
N VAL A 84 -8.45 0.81 -16.99
CA VAL A 84 -9.44 0.54 -15.93
C VAL A 84 -9.42 -0.94 -15.54
N ARG A 85 -9.33 -1.86 -16.50
CA ARG A 85 -9.23 -3.30 -16.26
C ARG A 85 -7.99 -3.65 -15.46
N THR A 86 -6.83 -3.12 -15.85
CA THR A 86 -5.56 -3.34 -15.14
C THR A 86 -5.63 -2.81 -13.71
N ALA A 87 -6.19 -1.61 -13.50
CA ALA A 87 -6.39 -1.07 -12.16
C ALA A 87 -7.34 -1.93 -11.32
N THR A 88 -8.43 -2.44 -11.91
CA THR A 88 -9.37 -3.34 -11.25
C THR A 88 -8.70 -4.64 -10.82
N PHE A 89 -7.88 -5.22 -11.70
CA PHE A 89 -7.14 -6.43 -11.39
C PHE A 89 -6.11 -6.19 -10.26
N VAL A 90 -5.26 -5.18 -10.42
CA VAL A 90 -4.14 -4.93 -9.49
C VAL A 90 -4.62 -4.44 -8.12
N ASN A 91 -5.58 -3.52 -8.08
CA ASN A 91 -6.05 -2.94 -6.83
C ASN A 91 -7.17 -3.75 -6.17
N GLY A 92 -8.00 -4.43 -6.97
CA GLY A 92 -9.19 -5.12 -6.48
C GLY A 92 -9.02 -6.64 -6.41
N MET A 93 -8.64 -7.31 -7.50
CA MET A 93 -8.63 -8.77 -7.55
C MET A 93 -7.37 -9.38 -6.92
N PHE A 94 -6.20 -8.86 -7.25
CA PHE A 94 -4.93 -9.39 -6.75
C PHE A 94 -4.84 -9.45 -5.20
N PRO A 95 -5.35 -8.49 -4.42
CA PRO A 95 -5.39 -8.64 -2.97
C PRO A 95 -6.15 -9.88 -2.50
N HIS A 96 -7.24 -10.26 -3.17
CA HIS A 96 -7.99 -11.48 -2.84
C HIS A 96 -7.24 -12.76 -3.22
N ASP A 97 -6.54 -12.77 -4.35
CA ASP A 97 -5.63 -13.87 -4.70
C ASP A 97 -4.50 -14.01 -3.66
N LEU A 98 -3.97 -12.89 -3.17
CA LEU A 98 -2.96 -12.86 -2.12
C LEU A 98 -3.51 -13.37 -0.78
N ILE A 99 -4.76 -13.04 -0.43
CA ILE A 99 -5.44 -13.54 0.77
C ILE A 99 -5.57 -15.06 0.69
N LYS A 100 -6.04 -15.59 -0.44
CA LYS A 100 -6.16 -17.04 -0.65
C LYS A 100 -4.80 -17.72 -0.46
N LEU A 101 -3.76 -17.20 -1.09
CA LEU A 101 -2.40 -17.73 -0.97
C LEU A 101 -1.88 -17.63 0.47
N GLY A 102 -2.12 -16.53 1.17
CA GLY A 102 -1.75 -16.35 2.58
C GLY A 102 -2.44 -17.35 3.50
N SER A 103 -3.74 -17.57 3.31
CA SER A 103 -4.50 -18.56 4.09
C SER A 103 -4.00 -19.99 3.84
N GLU A 104 -3.71 -20.36 2.58
CA GLU A 104 -3.17 -21.68 2.24
C GLU A 104 -1.78 -21.95 2.87
N LEU A 105 -0.97 -20.91 3.02
CA LEU A 105 0.41 -20.99 3.53
C LEU A 105 0.57 -20.58 5.00
N GLY A 106 -0.48 -20.13 5.67
CA GLY A 106 -0.44 -19.62 7.04
C GLY A 106 0.36 -18.31 7.18
N ILE A 107 0.36 -17.44 6.13
CA ILE A 107 1.13 -16.20 6.09
C ILE A 107 0.20 -15.02 6.37
N ARG A 108 0.57 -14.18 7.33
CA ARG A 108 -0.16 -12.96 7.67
C ARG A 108 0.08 -11.85 6.64
N ILE A 109 -0.95 -11.07 6.33
CA ILE A 109 -0.91 -10.03 5.30
C ILE A 109 -1.24 -8.68 5.91
N ILE A 110 -0.35 -7.71 5.71
CA ILE A 110 -0.62 -6.29 5.94
C ILE A 110 -0.89 -5.69 4.55
N HIS A 111 -2.16 -5.34 4.29
CA HIS A 111 -2.56 -4.72 3.03
C HIS A 111 -2.71 -3.22 3.20
N ILE A 112 -1.96 -2.45 2.41
CA ILE A 112 -2.05 -1.00 2.44
C ILE A 112 -3.19 -0.54 1.53
N SER A 113 -4.26 -0.07 2.17
CA SER A 113 -5.42 0.54 1.53
C SER A 113 -5.32 2.07 1.57
N THR A 114 -6.41 2.78 1.36
CA THR A 114 -6.44 4.23 1.18
C THR A 114 -7.70 4.84 1.78
N ASP A 115 -7.62 6.11 2.18
CA ASP A 115 -8.74 6.98 2.47
C ASP A 115 -9.59 7.30 1.22
N GLY A 116 -9.01 7.14 0.02
CA GLY A 116 -9.71 7.31 -1.25
C GLY A 116 -10.88 6.34 -1.50
N VAL A 117 -11.10 5.36 -0.62
CA VAL A 117 -12.31 4.51 -0.64
C VAL A 117 -13.58 5.30 -0.28
N PHE A 118 -13.43 6.46 0.35
CA PHE A 118 -14.52 7.37 0.69
C PHE A 118 -14.69 8.46 -0.36
N SER A 119 -15.91 9.02 -0.45
CA SER A 119 -16.17 10.21 -1.26
C SER A 119 -15.52 11.44 -0.63
N LYS A 120 -15.06 12.37 -1.47
CA LYS A 120 -14.55 13.69 -1.03
C LYS A 120 -15.59 14.51 -0.26
N SER A 121 -16.88 14.23 -0.48
CA SER A 121 -18.00 14.89 0.19
C SER A 121 -18.44 14.19 1.48
N ALA A 122 -17.86 13.07 1.85
CA ALA A 122 -18.32 12.25 2.98
C ALA A 122 -18.07 12.87 4.36
N GLY A 123 -17.18 13.89 4.45
CA GLY A 123 -16.80 14.49 5.73
C GLY A 123 -15.96 13.54 6.59
N LEU A 124 -16.24 13.49 7.89
CA LEU A 124 -15.54 12.59 8.82
C LEU A 124 -15.99 11.15 8.59
N CYS A 125 -15.04 10.26 8.32
CA CYS A 125 -15.28 8.84 8.08
C CYS A 125 -14.60 7.97 9.15
N PHE A 126 -15.27 6.89 9.52
CA PHE A 126 -14.79 5.83 10.40
C PHE A 126 -14.57 4.54 9.61
N GLU A 127 -14.01 3.52 10.25
CA GLU A 127 -13.68 2.24 9.61
C GLU A 127 -14.90 1.53 9.03
N ASP A 128 -16.08 1.68 9.64
CA ASP A 128 -17.36 1.12 9.25
C ASP A 128 -18.20 2.04 8.34
N SER A 129 -17.71 3.23 8.00
CA SER A 129 -18.39 4.15 7.10
C SER A 129 -18.52 3.56 5.69
N LEU A 130 -19.62 3.89 5.01
CA LEU A 130 -19.87 3.43 3.65
C LEU A 130 -18.76 3.89 2.69
N GLN A 131 -18.24 2.95 1.93
CA GLN A 131 -17.20 3.20 0.94
C GLN A 131 -17.85 3.63 -0.39
N PHE A 132 -17.59 4.87 -0.79
CA PHE A 132 -18.14 5.49 -2.00
C PHE A 132 -17.06 6.28 -2.75
N GLY A 133 -15.96 5.61 -3.10
CA GLY A 133 -14.86 6.23 -3.84
C GLY A 133 -15.34 6.94 -5.11
N ASP A 134 -14.93 8.19 -5.30
CA ASP A 134 -15.40 9.03 -6.42
C ASP A 134 -14.79 8.62 -7.76
N ASP A 135 -13.66 7.93 -7.75
CA ASP A 135 -12.92 7.58 -8.96
C ASP A 135 -12.65 6.06 -9.05
N VAL A 136 -12.07 5.64 -10.17
CA VAL A 136 -11.71 4.24 -10.41
C VAL A 136 -10.72 3.75 -9.36
N TYR A 137 -9.79 4.59 -8.91
CA TYR A 137 -8.83 4.24 -7.88
C TYR A 137 -9.51 3.86 -6.56
N GLY A 138 -10.32 4.77 -6.01
CA GLY A 138 -11.03 4.52 -4.75
C GLY A 138 -11.94 3.31 -4.82
N LYS A 139 -12.70 3.16 -5.92
CA LYS A 139 -13.58 1.99 -6.14
C LYS A 139 -12.82 0.68 -6.19
N THR A 140 -11.71 0.63 -6.92
CA THR A 140 -10.90 -0.59 -7.06
C THR A 140 -10.14 -0.93 -5.79
N LYS A 141 -9.68 0.06 -5.03
CA LYS A 141 -9.06 -0.14 -3.71
C LYS A 141 -10.07 -0.65 -2.67
N SER A 142 -11.30 -0.14 -2.73
CA SER A 142 -12.41 -0.63 -1.88
C SER A 142 -12.68 -2.12 -2.13
N ILE A 143 -12.75 -2.55 -3.39
CA ILE A 143 -12.92 -3.98 -3.74
C ILE A 143 -11.76 -4.82 -3.17
N GLY A 144 -10.55 -4.30 -3.12
CA GLY A 144 -9.36 -5.03 -2.65
C GLY A 144 -9.29 -5.24 -1.14
N GLU A 145 -10.16 -4.63 -0.35
CA GLU A 145 -10.22 -4.86 1.09
C GLU A 145 -10.97 -6.16 1.39
N GLY A 146 -10.28 -7.13 1.94
CA GLY A 146 -10.86 -8.41 2.35
C GLY A 146 -11.01 -8.51 3.87
N PHE A 147 -11.59 -9.63 4.33
CA PHE A 147 -11.92 -9.83 5.74
C PHE A 147 -11.37 -11.15 6.34
N ALA A 148 -10.42 -11.81 5.67
CA ALA A 148 -9.82 -13.05 6.14
C ALA A 148 -9.05 -12.87 7.46
N PRO A 149 -8.96 -13.90 8.31
CA PRO A 149 -8.23 -13.83 9.58
C PRO A 149 -6.75 -13.46 9.44
N GLU A 150 -6.12 -13.85 8.33
CA GLU A 150 -4.73 -13.56 8.01
C GLU A 150 -4.49 -12.14 7.47
N LEU A 151 -5.56 -11.36 7.23
CA LEU A 151 -5.49 -10.04 6.62
C LEU A 151 -5.74 -8.92 7.62
N LEU A 152 -4.90 -7.91 7.58
CA LEU A 152 -5.09 -6.61 8.20
C LEU A 152 -5.01 -5.52 7.13
N ASN A 153 -6.11 -4.79 6.93
CA ASN A 153 -6.14 -3.64 6.03
C ASN A 153 -5.79 -2.37 6.80
N ILE A 154 -4.83 -1.60 6.29
CA ILE A 154 -4.46 -0.28 6.83
C ILE A 154 -4.86 0.78 5.81
N ARG A 155 -5.90 1.54 6.09
CA ARG A 155 -6.28 2.71 5.30
C ARG A 155 -5.45 3.90 5.73
N CYS A 156 -4.74 4.49 4.79
CA CYS A 156 -3.96 5.69 5.03
C CYS A 156 -3.82 6.53 3.75
N SER A 157 -3.71 7.83 3.91
CA SER A 157 -3.20 8.71 2.89
C SER A 157 -1.71 8.91 3.13
N ILE A 158 -0.86 8.73 2.12
CA ILE A 158 0.58 8.70 2.31
C ILE A 158 1.31 9.72 1.45
N ILE A 159 2.36 10.30 2.05
CA ILE A 159 3.31 11.15 1.36
C ILE A 159 4.73 10.63 1.60
N GLY A 160 5.55 10.62 0.57
CA GLY A 160 6.94 10.21 0.66
C GLY A 160 7.68 10.32 -0.65
N PRO A 161 9.01 10.16 -0.64
CA PRO A 161 9.82 10.17 -1.85
C PRO A 161 9.53 8.97 -2.75
N SER A 162 9.62 9.19 -4.06
CA SER A 162 9.42 8.16 -5.09
C SER A 162 10.65 8.05 -6.00
N PRO A 163 11.78 7.54 -5.50
CA PRO A 163 13.08 7.64 -6.17
C PRO A 163 13.14 6.85 -7.48
N PHE A 164 12.38 5.77 -7.62
CA PHE A 164 12.39 4.94 -8.84
C PHE A 164 11.48 5.49 -9.93
N LYS A 165 10.24 5.84 -9.58
CA LYS A 165 9.25 6.36 -10.55
C LYS A 165 9.30 7.87 -10.73
N ARG A 166 9.90 8.58 -9.77
CA ARG A 166 10.03 10.05 -9.75
C ARG A 166 8.72 10.79 -10.02
N ASN A 167 7.61 10.23 -9.54
CA ASN A 167 6.27 10.78 -9.61
C ASN A 167 5.67 10.82 -8.21
N GLY A 168 5.03 11.89 -7.86
CA GLY A 168 4.45 12.09 -6.54
C GLY A 168 4.45 13.57 -6.19
N LEU A 169 3.84 13.92 -5.06
CA LEU A 169 3.72 15.29 -4.63
C LEU A 169 5.08 15.92 -4.32
N ILE A 170 5.96 15.18 -3.63
CA ILE A 170 7.31 15.65 -3.29
C ILE A 170 8.13 15.88 -4.55
N GLU A 171 8.17 14.92 -5.47
CA GLU A 171 8.91 15.07 -6.72
C GLU A 171 8.36 16.18 -7.59
N TRP A 172 7.04 16.36 -7.63
CA TRP A 172 6.41 17.48 -8.32
C TRP A 172 6.86 18.82 -7.72
N PHE A 173 6.84 18.93 -6.38
CA PHE A 173 7.27 20.15 -5.68
C PHE A 173 8.75 20.46 -5.93
N LEU A 174 9.62 19.46 -5.81
CA LEU A 174 11.07 19.62 -6.01
C LEU A 174 11.46 19.95 -7.46
N LYS A 175 10.59 19.68 -8.43
CA LYS A 175 10.81 20.03 -9.85
C LYS A 175 10.41 21.47 -10.17
N GLN A 176 9.74 22.18 -9.26
CA GLN A 176 9.36 23.57 -9.51
C GLN A 176 10.62 24.44 -9.59
N PRO A 177 10.68 25.43 -10.51
CA PRO A 177 11.77 26.39 -10.56
C PRO A 177 11.92 27.12 -9.22
N ARG A 178 13.15 27.45 -8.84
CA ARG A 178 13.40 28.22 -7.63
C ARG A 178 12.72 29.59 -7.73
N GLY A 179 11.89 29.94 -6.76
CA GLY A 179 11.10 31.17 -6.73
C GLY A 179 9.80 31.11 -7.54
N ALA A 180 9.41 29.95 -8.06
CA ALA A 180 8.10 29.79 -8.69
C ALA A 180 6.97 29.98 -7.68
N GLU A 181 5.92 30.67 -8.11
CA GLU A 181 4.66 30.72 -7.38
C GLU A 181 3.85 29.45 -7.68
N ILE A 182 3.40 28.77 -6.66
CA ILE A 182 2.54 27.60 -6.77
C ILE A 182 1.28 27.79 -5.94
N ASN A 183 0.17 27.27 -6.42
CA ASN A 183 -1.09 27.32 -5.68
C ASN A 183 -1.15 26.22 -4.63
N GLY A 184 -1.49 26.58 -3.39
CA GLY A 184 -1.89 25.66 -2.33
C GLY A 184 -3.41 25.64 -2.18
N TYR A 185 -3.99 24.45 -2.01
CA TYR A 185 -5.42 24.28 -1.79
C TYR A 185 -5.74 24.39 -0.31
N THR A 186 -6.53 25.36 0.09
CA THR A 186 -6.95 25.56 1.49
C THR A 186 -8.13 24.68 1.89
N ASP A 187 -8.88 24.19 0.92
CA ASP A 187 -10.05 23.31 1.08
C ASP A 187 -9.74 21.82 1.01
N GLN A 188 -8.50 21.47 0.62
CA GLN A 188 -8.04 20.07 0.60
C GLN A 188 -7.33 19.73 1.91
N ILE A 189 -8.14 19.26 2.85
CA ILE A 189 -7.68 18.89 4.18
C ILE A 189 -7.06 17.49 4.16
N TRP A 190 -5.96 17.32 4.89
CA TRP A 190 -5.20 16.08 4.95
C TRP A 190 -4.66 15.83 6.38
N ASN A 191 -4.78 14.59 6.84
CA ASN A 191 -4.26 14.11 8.13
C ASN A 191 -3.49 12.79 7.99
N GLY A 192 -2.97 12.54 6.79
CA GLY A 192 -2.31 11.27 6.46
C GLY A 192 -0.96 11.08 7.11
N ALA A 193 -0.24 10.08 6.64
CA ALA A 193 1.03 9.64 7.18
C ALA A 193 2.19 9.82 6.18
N THR A 194 3.40 9.95 6.69
CA THR A 194 4.58 9.77 5.86
C THR A 194 4.83 8.28 5.60
N THR A 195 5.48 7.95 4.49
CA THR A 195 5.90 6.57 4.20
C THR A 195 6.75 5.97 5.32
N LEU A 196 7.53 6.78 6.05
CA LEU A 196 8.32 6.35 7.21
C LEU A 196 7.42 5.99 8.40
N GLN A 197 6.37 6.76 8.68
CA GLN A 197 5.42 6.44 9.75
C GLN A 197 4.70 5.11 9.48
N VAL A 198 4.29 4.87 8.22
CA VAL A 198 3.68 3.58 7.84
C VAL A 198 4.69 2.42 7.96
N ALA A 199 5.94 2.62 7.57
CA ALA A 199 6.98 1.60 7.74
C ALA A 199 7.23 1.26 9.21
N ASN A 200 7.22 2.26 10.10
CA ASN A 200 7.32 2.06 11.56
C ASN A 200 6.09 1.35 12.13
N LEU A 201 4.88 1.65 11.62
CA LEU A 201 3.69 0.89 11.98
C LEU A 201 3.83 -0.59 11.61
N CYS A 202 4.29 -0.90 10.39
CA CYS A 202 4.56 -2.28 9.97
C CYS A 202 5.57 -2.97 10.91
N TYR A 203 6.64 -2.27 11.33
CA TYR A 203 7.58 -2.78 12.32
C TYR A 203 6.89 -3.16 13.62
N LEU A 204 6.08 -2.27 14.18
CA LEU A 204 5.36 -2.51 15.45
C LEU A 204 4.40 -3.69 15.33
N ILE A 205 3.64 -3.79 14.24
CA ILE A 205 2.72 -4.90 13.99
C ILE A 205 3.47 -6.24 13.96
N ILE A 206 4.64 -6.29 13.31
CA ILE A 206 5.38 -7.52 13.07
C ILE A 206 6.21 -7.94 14.28
N VAL A 207 7.00 -7.02 14.87
CA VAL A 207 7.99 -7.34 15.91
C VAL A 207 7.36 -7.36 17.30
N LYS A 208 6.42 -6.44 17.56
CA LYS A 208 5.66 -6.43 18.83
C LYS A 208 4.46 -7.38 18.82
N ASP A 209 4.28 -8.12 17.73
CA ASP A 209 3.20 -9.09 17.51
C ASP A 209 1.78 -8.49 17.70
N TYR A 210 1.61 -7.24 17.32
CA TYR A 210 0.33 -6.54 17.44
C TYR A 210 -0.69 -6.96 16.37
N PHE A 211 -0.29 -7.80 15.42
CA PHE A 211 -1.18 -8.23 14.34
C PHE A 211 -2.51 -8.79 14.87
N ASN A 212 -2.47 -9.77 15.76
CA ASN A 212 -3.68 -10.39 16.29
C ASN A 212 -4.48 -9.42 17.16
N LEU A 213 -3.80 -8.60 17.98
CA LEU A 213 -4.45 -7.59 18.81
C LEU A 213 -5.29 -6.64 17.94
N ILE A 214 -4.66 -6.02 16.94
CA ILE A 214 -5.30 -5.06 16.06
C ILE A 214 -6.38 -5.75 15.20
N ARG A 215 -6.05 -6.92 14.63
CA ARG A 215 -6.98 -7.67 13.76
C ARG A 215 -8.25 -8.13 14.48
N ASN A 216 -8.15 -8.47 15.78
CA ASN A 216 -9.28 -8.87 16.59
C ASN A 216 -10.22 -7.71 16.93
N GLU A 217 -9.73 -6.48 16.97
CA GLU A 217 -10.56 -5.29 17.11
C GLU A 217 -11.36 -5.04 15.85
N ALA A 218 -10.69 -5.02 14.68
CA ALA A 218 -11.32 -4.87 13.38
C ALA A 218 -10.42 -5.38 12.25
N PRO A 219 -10.98 -5.79 11.10
CA PRO A 219 -10.19 -6.19 9.92
C PRO A 219 -9.60 -5.01 9.15
N VAL A 220 -10.07 -3.79 9.43
CA VAL A 220 -9.68 -2.54 8.78
C VAL A 220 -9.40 -1.49 9.85
N HIS A 221 -8.31 -0.76 9.69
CA HIS A 221 -7.94 0.33 10.59
C HIS A 221 -7.51 1.57 9.80
N HIS A 222 -7.90 2.74 10.28
CA HIS A 222 -7.39 4.01 9.80
C HIS A 222 -6.05 4.34 10.47
N PHE A 223 -5.07 4.71 9.67
CA PHE A 223 -3.79 5.20 10.18
C PHE A 223 -3.61 6.67 9.81
N CYS A 224 -4.04 7.53 10.73
CA CYS A 224 -4.03 8.99 10.61
C CYS A 224 -3.24 9.59 11.80
N PRO A 225 -1.90 9.43 11.84
CA PRO A 225 -1.08 9.76 13.00
C PRO A 225 -0.84 11.26 13.17
N ASN A 226 -1.19 12.09 12.19
CA ASN A 226 -0.90 13.51 12.17
C ASN A 226 -2.16 14.35 12.36
N TYR A 227 -1.95 15.60 12.80
CA TYR A 227 -3.02 16.59 12.82
C TYR A 227 -3.47 16.93 11.40
N GLN A 228 -4.70 17.41 11.30
CA GLN A 228 -5.29 17.91 10.09
C GLN A 228 -4.61 19.20 9.64
N ILE A 229 -4.17 19.23 8.40
CA ILE A 229 -3.61 20.41 7.72
C ILE A 229 -4.24 20.55 6.34
N SER A 230 -4.23 21.76 5.77
CA SER A 230 -4.55 21.94 4.37
C SER A 230 -3.33 21.66 3.48
N LYS A 231 -3.55 21.48 2.19
CA LYS A 231 -2.42 21.40 1.24
C LYS A 231 -1.68 22.70 1.04
N PHE A 232 -2.24 23.82 1.52
CA PHE A 232 -1.58 25.11 1.52
C PHE A 232 -0.55 25.19 2.66
N GLU A 233 -0.89 24.73 3.86
CA GLU A 233 0.00 24.65 5.02
C GLU A 233 1.13 23.64 4.84
#